data_37e33b294856fdcb8700011f08fe76fb
#
_entry.id   37e33b294856fdcb8700011f08fe76fb
#
_cell.length_a   1.000
_cell.length_b   1.000
_cell.length_c   1.000
_cell.angle_alpha   90.00
_cell.angle_beta   90.00
_cell.angle_gamma   90.00
#
_symmetry.space_group_name_H-M   'P 1'
#
loop_
_entity.id
_entity.type
_entity.pdbx_description
1 polymer ?
#
loop_
_entity_poly.entity_id
_entity_poly.type
_entity_poly.pdbx_seq_one_letter_code
_entity_poly.pdbx_strand_id
1 'polypeptide(L)'
;MLADSDYRCGNIGKWHLGDEFSAQRGFEDWVSIEEAFKSALGAKKIDGVSDYTKFLIEKGHKPDHGKYFTRTYSRNLPVDLSKAKFLEIKACEFLERNRERPFIVFVAFIEPHPPYTGPFNDEHPLDSIVVDATNADRFGPDMPLHYRLREEVHRKRYNGDAQRYREIKQKYFGLITEIDHCIGGILSKLDELGLTDKTITVLTSDHGDMMSAHGLLGKRFMFDQSAGVPYVVRMPGQQKSVRVAQPVSHIDFAPTMLDLLGKTPDSQCVGKSRAALVRGESMPADPVFIEWAPGKEKINKQTKLAGKDDVKKALAEHTRAMVSPDGWKLCLRDQDKNELYNLHVDPEERKNLYSDSSQLDTIKRLTDQIHDWQQRTGDSVKV
;
A
#
# COMPACT_ATOMS: atom_id res chain seq x y z
N MET A 1 0.67 2.13 22.85
CA MET A 1 0.99 0.70 23.08
C MET A 1 2.42 0.49 23.59
N LEU A 2 3.41 1.16 23.06
CA LEU A 2 4.81 1.03 23.48
C LEU A 2 5.42 2.35 24.00
N ALA A 3 4.64 3.41 24.15
CA ALA A 3 5.10 4.75 24.55
C ALA A 3 5.77 4.78 25.94
N ASP A 4 5.35 3.90 26.84
CA ASP A 4 5.91 3.78 28.21
C ASP A 4 6.86 2.59 28.35
N SER A 5 7.36 2.08 27.24
CA SER A 5 8.32 0.96 27.19
C SER A 5 9.74 1.46 27.02
N ASP A 6 10.72 0.57 27.23
CA ASP A 6 12.13 0.85 26.98
C ASP A 6 12.48 0.97 25.47
N TYR A 7 11.48 0.78 24.60
CA TYR A 7 11.69 0.84 23.16
C TYR A 7 11.82 2.28 22.66
N ARG A 8 12.90 2.54 21.91
CA ARG A 8 13.04 3.76 21.12
C ARG A 8 12.30 3.62 19.81
N CYS A 9 11.35 4.51 19.54
CA CYS A 9 10.50 4.44 18.35
C CYS A 9 10.91 5.51 17.33
N GLY A 10 11.19 5.09 16.09
CA GLY A 10 11.56 5.96 14.97
C GLY A 10 10.61 5.83 13.78
N ASN A 11 10.22 6.97 13.18
CA ASN A 11 9.60 7.05 11.87
C ASN A 11 10.54 7.74 10.90
N ILE A 12 10.96 7.03 9.86
CA ILE A 12 11.90 7.49 8.84
C ILE A 12 11.23 7.39 7.48
N GLY A 13 10.76 8.52 6.95
CA GLY A 13 10.14 8.58 5.63
C GLY A 13 8.71 9.09 5.63
N LYS A 14 7.91 8.60 4.68
CA LYS A 14 6.53 9.02 4.45
C LYS A 14 5.65 8.70 5.66
N TRP A 15 4.87 9.69 6.11
CA TRP A 15 3.90 9.51 7.18
C TRP A 15 2.45 9.47 6.68
N HIS A 16 1.99 10.49 6.02
CA HIS A 16 0.67 10.60 5.38
C HIS A 16 -0.55 10.52 6.34
N LEU A 17 -0.32 10.67 7.64
CA LEU A 17 -1.38 10.60 8.67
C LEU A 17 -1.50 11.91 9.46
N GLY A 18 -1.03 13.03 8.92
CA GLY A 18 -1.12 14.34 9.57
C GLY A 18 0.04 15.24 9.23
N ASP A 19 0.68 15.82 10.26
CA ASP A 19 1.89 16.62 10.12
C ASP A 19 3.08 15.74 9.69
N GLU A 20 3.72 16.10 8.57
CA GLU A 20 4.87 15.36 8.04
C GLU A 20 6.18 15.71 8.79
N PHE A 21 6.22 16.81 9.56
CA PHE A 21 7.46 17.37 10.08
C PHE A 21 7.73 17.07 11.55
N SER A 22 6.70 16.77 12.34
CA SER A 22 6.80 16.66 13.79
C SER A 22 6.66 15.23 14.26
N ALA A 23 7.52 14.84 15.20
CA ALA A 23 7.41 13.59 15.93
C ALA A 23 6.06 13.52 16.64
N GLN A 24 5.36 12.39 16.51
CA GLN A 24 3.99 12.23 17.00
C GLN A 24 3.67 10.75 17.23
N ARG A 25 2.55 10.50 17.92
CA ARG A 25 1.98 9.16 18.16
C ARG A 25 2.96 8.16 18.77
N GLY A 26 3.88 8.64 19.64
CA GLY A 26 4.85 7.80 20.32
C GLY A 26 6.14 7.54 19.53
N PHE A 27 6.29 8.09 18.33
CA PHE A 27 7.57 8.14 17.64
C PHE A 27 8.38 9.35 18.15
N GLU A 28 9.60 9.10 18.59
CA GLU A 28 10.50 10.10 19.17
C GLU A 28 11.56 10.54 18.15
N ASP A 29 12.08 9.60 17.34
CA ASP A 29 12.92 9.91 16.19
C ASP A 29 12.06 10.08 14.95
N TRP A 30 12.30 11.18 14.22
CA TRP A 30 11.47 11.54 13.08
C TRP A 30 12.32 12.06 11.93
N VAL A 31 12.14 11.49 10.74
CA VAL A 31 12.79 11.96 9.50
C VAL A 31 11.74 12.11 8.41
N SER A 32 11.56 13.32 7.90
CA SER A 32 10.56 13.67 6.90
C SER A 32 11.13 13.78 5.48
N ILE A 33 10.32 13.38 4.48
CA ILE A 33 10.72 13.41 3.06
C ILE A 33 9.70 14.13 2.16
N GLU A 34 8.56 14.53 2.69
CA GLU A 34 7.46 15.12 1.92
C GLU A 34 6.97 16.42 2.55
N GLU A 35 6.62 17.42 1.71
CA GLU A 35 6.03 18.70 2.13
C GLU A 35 4.59 18.89 1.65
N ALA A 36 4.21 18.18 0.60
CA ALA A 36 3.01 18.49 -0.19
C ALA A 36 1.69 18.04 0.45
N PHE A 37 1.73 17.26 1.52
CA PHE A 37 0.51 16.83 2.18
C PHE A 37 0.04 17.87 3.18
N LYS A 38 -0.75 18.83 2.68
CA LYS A 38 -1.72 19.52 3.54
C LYS A 38 -2.59 18.45 4.14
N SER A 39 -2.49 18.25 5.44
CA SER A 39 -3.12 17.17 6.15
C SER A 39 -4.56 16.95 5.67
N ALA A 40 -4.88 15.73 5.32
CA ALA A 40 -6.26 15.30 5.06
C ALA A 40 -7.16 15.49 6.31
N LEU A 41 -6.58 15.70 7.48
CA LEU A 41 -7.22 15.81 8.79
C LEU A 41 -7.31 17.24 9.33
N GLY A 42 -7.18 18.28 8.46
CA GLY A 42 -7.43 19.65 8.88
C GLY A 42 -6.34 20.29 9.74
N ALA A 43 -5.12 19.74 9.78
CA ALA A 43 -4.02 20.36 10.49
C ALA A 43 -3.67 21.75 9.93
N LYS A 44 -3.34 22.66 10.81
CA LYS A 44 -2.90 24.02 10.49
C LYS A 44 -1.72 23.94 9.52
N LYS A 45 -1.61 24.92 8.60
CA LYS A 45 -0.47 25.08 7.70
C LYS A 45 0.80 25.20 8.55
N ILE A 46 1.58 24.13 8.63
CA ILE A 46 2.86 24.14 9.31
C ILE A 46 3.87 24.72 8.33
N ASP A 47 4.57 25.77 8.75
CA ASP A 47 5.63 26.39 7.98
C ASP A 47 6.92 25.63 8.27
N GLY A 48 7.35 24.83 7.31
CA GLY A 48 8.55 24.00 7.42
C GLY A 48 8.94 23.40 6.08
N VAL A 49 10.07 22.75 6.07
CA VAL A 49 10.54 21.93 4.95
C VAL A 49 11.02 20.58 5.48
N SER A 50 10.91 19.56 4.68
CA SER A 50 11.32 18.20 5.06
C SER A 50 12.83 18.10 5.31
N ASP A 51 13.23 17.08 6.07
CA ASP A 51 14.64 16.81 6.29
C ASP A 51 15.36 16.45 4.98
N TYR A 52 14.65 15.82 4.05
CA TYR A 52 15.17 15.60 2.70
C TYR A 52 15.41 16.91 1.93
N THR A 53 14.52 17.88 2.04
CA THR A 53 14.75 19.21 1.44
C THR A 53 15.97 19.90 2.04
N LYS A 54 16.15 19.85 3.38
CA LYS A 54 17.36 20.38 4.05
C LYS A 54 18.62 19.70 3.53
N PHE A 55 18.59 18.35 3.46
CA PHE A 55 19.70 17.55 2.92
C PHE A 55 20.11 17.99 1.51
N LEU A 56 19.16 18.19 0.59
CA LEU A 56 19.49 18.63 -0.77
C LEU A 56 20.06 20.05 -0.79
N ILE A 57 19.54 20.96 0.05
CA ILE A 57 20.09 22.32 0.17
C ILE A 57 21.53 22.29 0.69
N GLU A 58 21.84 21.47 1.69
CA GLU A 58 23.19 21.25 2.21
C GLU A 58 24.14 20.67 1.13
N LYS A 59 23.61 19.88 0.20
CA LYS A 59 24.35 19.40 -0.98
C LYS A 59 24.46 20.44 -2.11
N GLY A 60 24.02 21.66 -1.90
CA GLY A 60 24.13 22.79 -2.86
C GLY A 60 23.01 22.88 -3.89
N HIS A 61 21.96 22.08 -3.76
CA HIS A 61 20.79 22.17 -4.66
C HIS A 61 19.89 23.34 -4.29
N LYS A 62 19.24 23.93 -5.30
CA LYS A 62 18.25 25.00 -5.12
C LYS A 62 16.84 24.42 -5.34
N PRO A 63 15.89 24.68 -4.42
CA PRO A 63 14.51 24.25 -4.60
C PRO A 63 13.90 24.69 -5.95
N ASP A 64 13.21 23.78 -6.60
CA ASP A 64 12.52 24.00 -7.88
C ASP A 64 11.07 24.48 -7.69
N HIS A 65 10.56 24.49 -6.45
CA HIS A 65 9.22 24.96 -6.13
C HIS A 65 9.16 25.66 -4.76
N GLY A 66 9.27 26.99 -4.77
CA GLY A 66 9.24 27.80 -3.54
C GLY A 66 10.37 27.45 -2.58
N LYS A 67 10.05 26.76 -1.45
CA LYS A 67 11.01 26.38 -0.41
C LYS A 67 11.46 24.93 -0.49
N TYR A 68 10.89 24.10 -1.37
CA TYR A 68 11.08 22.65 -1.39
C TYR A 68 11.28 22.10 -2.80
N PHE A 69 11.63 20.82 -2.90
CA PHE A 69 11.82 20.12 -4.17
C PHE A 69 10.58 19.33 -4.55
N THR A 70 10.16 19.41 -5.83
CA THR A 70 9.09 18.57 -6.36
C THR A 70 9.55 17.11 -6.43
N ARG A 71 8.57 16.17 -6.43
CA ARG A 71 8.88 14.76 -6.68
C ARG A 71 9.53 14.55 -8.04
N THR A 72 9.13 15.31 -9.06
CA THR A 72 9.73 15.24 -10.40
C THR A 72 11.20 15.63 -10.36
N TYR A 73 11.57 16.69 -9.62
CA TYR A 73 12.97 17.05 -9.44
C TYR A 73 13.75 15.94 -8.77
N SER A 74 13.31 15.47 -7.60
CA SER A 74 14.02 14.47 -6.81
C SER A 74 14.16 13.12 -7.53
N ARG A 75 13.21 12.74 -8.40
CA ARG A 75 13.27 11.51 -9.20
C ARG A 75 14.32 11.54 -10.32
N ASN A 76 14.80 12.71 -10.71
CA ASN A 76 15.82 12.87 -11.75
C ASN A 76 17.22 13.07 -11.15
N LEU A 77 17.37 12.95 -9.84
CA LEU A 77 18.68 13.02 -9.18
C LEU A 77 19.42 11.66 -9.26
N PRO A 78 20.75 11.66 -9.18
CA PRO A 78 21.52 10.42 -9.05
C PRO A 78 21.18 9.68 -7.76
N VAL A 79 21.50 8.37 -7.71
CA VAL A 79 21.19 7.47 -6.59
C VAL A 79 21.55 8.08 -5.23
N ASP A 80 22.76 8.62 -5.07
CA ASP A 80 23.28 9.17 -3.81
C ASP A 80 22.48 10.36 -3.27
N LEU A 81 21.66 10.97 -4.09
CA LEU A 81 20.79 12.10 -3.74
C LEU A 81 19.31 11.73 -3.77
N SER A 82 18.97 10.49 -4.06
CA SER A 82 17.58 10.04 -4.13
C SER A 82 16.94 9.98 -2.73
N LYS A 83 15.61 10.03 -2.68
CA LYS A 83 14.87 9.87 -1.42
C LYS A 83 15.11 8.51 -0.79
N ALA A 84 15.15 7.46 -1.60
CA ALA A 84 15.39 6.11 -1.11
C ALA A 84 16.76 5.98 -0.43
N LYS A 85 17.82 6.49 -1.06
CA LYS A 85 19.18 6.48 -0.48
C LYS A 85 19.28 7.35 0.77
N PHE A 86 18.61 8.49 0.79
CA PHE A 86 18.54 9.32 2.01
C PHE A 86 17.89 8.56 3.17
N LEU A 87 16.81 7.82 2.92
CA LEU A 87 16.16 7.01 3.95
C LEU A 87 17.03 5.85 4.43
N GLU A 88 17.76 5.18 3.53
CA GLU A 88 18.75 4.17 3.91
C GLU A 88 19.78 4.74 4.86
N ILE A 89 20.39 5.90 4.53
CA ILE A 89 21.38 6.58 5.36
C ILE A 89 20.78 6.86 6.75
N LYS A 90 19.57 7.44 6.81
CA LYS A 90 18.92 7.79 8.08
C LYS A 90 18.52 6.57 8.90
N ALA A 91 18.12 5.49 8.27
CA ALA A 91 17.84 4.23 8.93
C ALA A 91 19.11 3.61 9.52
N CYS A 92 20.21 3.59 8.77
CA CYS A 92 21.51 3.12 9.27
C CYS A 92 22.02 3.95 10.47
N GLU A 93 21.90 5.29 10.40
CA GLU A 93 22.22 6.18 11.51
C GLU A 93 21.34 5.90 12.76
N PHE A 94 20.04 5.62 12.56
CA PHE A 94 19.14 5.25 13.65
C PHE A 94 19.56 3.93 14.31
N LEU A 95 19.85 2.89 13.53
CA LEU A 95 20.29 1.58 14.01
C LEU A 95 21.59 1.70 14.82
N GLU A 96 22.55 2.46 14.34
CA GLU A 96 23.83 2.66 15.02
C GLU A 96 23.67 3.36 16.38
N ARG A 97 22.87 4.43 16.43
CA ARG A 97 22.59 5.16 17.68
C ARG A 97 21.83 4.34 18.72
N ASN A 98 21.03 3.37 18.28
CA ASN A 98 20.15 2.60 19.15
C ASN A 98 20.58 1.13 19.31
N ARG A 99 21.77 0.74 18.90
CA ARG A 99 22.25 -0.65 18.88
C ARG A 99 22.27 -1.32 20.26
N GLU A 100 22.41 -0.56 21.36
CA GLU A 100 22.48 -1.07 22.71
C GLU A 100 21.15 -1.04 23.49
N ARG A 101 20.05 -0.71 22.80
CA ARG A 101 18.71 -0.61 23.42
C ARG A 101 17.63 -1.18 22.52
N PRO A 102 16.48 -1.61 23.06
CA PRO A 102 15.34 -2.01 22.24
C PRO A 102 14.85 -0.85 21.38
N PHE A 103 14.49 -1.15 20.13
CA PHE A 103 13.94 -0.16 19.20
C PHE A 103 12.82 -0.72 18.33
N ILE A 104 12.01 0.20 17.81
CA ILE A 104 11.07 -0.02 16.70
C ILE A 104 11.30 1.09 15.71
N VAL A 105 11.54 0.74 14.44
CA VAL A 105 11.71 1.71 13.37
C VAL A 105 10.84 1.35 12.17
N PHE A 106 10.10 2.34 11.68
CA PHE A 106 9.42 2.29 10.39
C PHE A 106 10.27 3.05 9.38
N VAL A 107 10.69 2.37 8.31
CA VAL A 107 11.35 3.00 7.16
C VAL A 107 10.35 2.99 6.01
N ALA A 108 9.74 4.14 5.75
CA ALA A 108 8.62 4.28 4.83
C ALA A 108 9.07 4.97 3.53
N PHE A 109 9.49 4.18 2.54
CA PHE A 109 9.83 4.65 1.20
C PHE A 109 8.62 5.25 0.49
N ILE A 110 8.84 6.25 -0.36
CA ILE A 110 7.80 6.78 -1.24
C ILE A 110 7.73 5.98 -2.55
N GLU A 111 8.85 5.38 -2.95
CA GLU A 111 8.94 4.51 -4.10
C GLU A 111 8.12 3.22 -3.87
N PRO A 112 7.47 2.68 -4.90
CA PRO A 112 7.42 3.10 -6.32
C PRO A 112 6.26 4.05 -6.68
N HIS A 113 5.79 4.92 -5.78
CA HIS A 113 4.70 5.89 -6.03
C HIS A 113 5.03 6.83 -7.22
N PRO A 114 4.05 7.20 -8.08
CA PRO A 114 4.29 8.14 -9.18
C PRO A 114 4.95 9.48 -8.74
N PRO A 115 5.74 10.13 -9.60
CA PRO A 115 6.00 9.80 -11.01
C PRO A 115 6.89 8.57 -11.18
N TYR A 116 6.52 7.69 -12.12
CA TYR A 116 7.29 6.48 -12.41
C TYR A 116 8.54 6.85 -13.22
N THR A 117 9.58 7.24 -12.53
CA THR A 117 10.92 7.51 -13.05
C THR A 117 11.89 7.57 -11.88
N GLY A 118 13.14 7.21 -12.11
CA GLY A 118 14.19 7.18 -11.10
C GLY A 118 15.54 6.82 -11.72
N PRO A 119 16.60 6.70 -10.90
CA PRO A 119 17.93 6.43 -11.40
C PRO A 119 18.11 5.05 -12.07
N PHE A 120 17.21 4.11 -11.86
CA PHE A 120 17.24 2.75 -12.43
C PHE A 120 16.20 2.54 -13.54
N ASN A 121 15.81 3.59 -14.28
CA ASN A 121 14.78 3.54 -15.31
C ASN A 121 15.01 2.45 -16.37
N ASP A 122 16.27 2.19 -16.73
CA ASP A 122 16.67 1.30 -17.82
C ASP A 122 17.32 0.00 -17.31
N GLU A 123 17.26 -0.27 -15.99
CA GLU A 123 17.83 -1.45 -15.36
C GLU A 123 17.23 -2.75 -15.89
N HIS A 124 15.95 -2.74 -16.19
CA HIS A 124 15.24 -3.89 -16.74
C HIS A 124 15.11 -3.75 -18.27
N PRO A 125 15.57 -4.73 -19.06
CA PRO A 125 15.38 -4.69 -20.52
C PRO A 125 13.91 -4.56 -20.88
N LEU A 126 13.56 -3.58 -21.72
CA LEU A 126 12.17 -3.29 -22.07
C LEU A 126 11.44 -4.50 -22.67
N ASP A 127 12.15 -5.30 -23.46
CA ASP A 127 11.60 -6.51 -24.10
C ASP A 127 11.26 -7.62 -23.08
N SER A 128 11.87 -7.61 -21.90
CA SER A 128 11.56 -8.54 -20.82
C SER A 128 10.32 -8.15 -20.00
N ILE A 129 9.83 -6.92 -20.17
CA ILE A 129 8.69 -6.40 -19.41
C ILE A 129 7.39 -6.91 -20.03
N VAL A 130 6.70 -7.75 -19.29
CA VAL A 130 5.39 -8.26 -19.69
C VAL A 130 4.29 -7.29 -19.25
N VAL A 131 3.47 -6.85 -20.21
CA VAL A 131 2.22 -6.14 -19.92
C VAL A 131 1.22 -7.15 -19.39
N ASP A 132 0.40 -6.74 -18.45
CA ASP A 132 -0.58 -7.61 -17.82
C ASP A 132 -1.54 -8.23 -18.87
N ALA A 133 -1.89 -9.51 -18.66
CA ALA A 133 -2.75 -10.25 -19.59
C ALA A 133 -4.16 -9.65 -19.73
N THR A 134 -4.63 -8.94 -18.69
CA THR A 134 -5.92 -8.26 -18.68
C THR A 134 -5.88 -6.85 -19.28
N ASN A 135 -4.71 -6.36 -19.70
CA ASN A 135 -4.55 -4.99 -20.22
C ASN A 135 -5.47 -4.68 -21.41
N ALA A 136 -5.70 -5.66 -22.27
CA ALA A 136 -6.57 -5.52 -23.45
C ALA A 136 -8.06 -5.62 -23.12
N ASP A 137 -8.42 -6.17 -21.97
CA ASP A 137 -9.79 -6.39 -21.55
C ASP A 137 -10.54 -5.06 -21.41
N ARG A 138 -11.85 -5.10 -21.56
CA ARG A 138 -12.73 -3.94 -21.42
C ARG A 138 -13.79 -4.22 -20.39
N PHE A 139 -14.01 -3.26 -19.52
CA PHE A 139 -15.11 -3.37 -18.58
C PHE A 139 -16.46 -3.28 -19.26
N GLY A 140 -17.24 -4.33 -19.06
CA GLY A 140 -18.64 -4.40 -19.51
C GLY A 140 -19.58 -3.55 -18.64
N PRO A 141 -20.87 -3.51 -19.01
CA PRO A 141 -21.87 -2.78 -18.25
C PRO A 141 -22.19 -3.42 -16.89
N ASP A 142 -21.72 -4.63 -16.61
CA ASP A 142 -21.83 -5.38 -15.35
C ASP A 142 -20.78 -4.93 -14.31
N MET A 143 -19.75 -4.20 -14.74
CA MET A 143 -18.73 -3.66 -13.88
C MET A 143 -19.12 -2.30 -13.28
N PRO A 144 -18.59 -1.93 -12.09
CA PRO A 144 -18.84 -0.65 -11.46
C PRO A 144 -18.56 0.53 -12.39
N LEU A 145 -19.44 1.53 -12.39
CA LEU A 145 -19.28 2.72 -13.21
C LEU A 145 -17.99 3.48 -12.83
N HIS A 146 -17.64 3.51 -11.55
CA HIS A 146 -16.38 4.09 -11.09
C HIS A 146 -15.16 3.49 -11.83
N TYR A 147 -15.09 2.16 -11.98
CA TYR A 147 -14.00 1.48 -12.67
C TYR A 147 -13.98 1.80 -14.16
N ARG A 148 -15.14 1.79 -14.80
CA ARG A 148 -15.32 2.14 -16.23
C ARG A 148 -14.91 3.59 -16.53
N LEU A 149 -15.21 4.52 -15.62
CA LEU A 149 -14.77 5.92 -15.73
C LEU A 149 -13.24 6.03 -15.63
N ARG A 150 -12.62 5.28 -14.74
CA ARG A 150 -11.17 5.23 -14.59
C ARG A 150 -10.50 4.61 -15.81
N GLU A 151 -11.03 3.51 -16.30
CA GLU A 151 -10.57 2.89 -17.54
C GLU A 151 -10.61 3.89 -18.71
N GLU A 152 -11.73 4.62 -18.89
CA GLU A 152 -11.85 5.63 -19.93
C GLU A 152 -10.77 6.71 -19.84
N VAL A 153 -10.47 7.20 -18.63
CA VAL A 153 -9.42 8.20 -18.40
C VAL A 153 -8.04 7.65 -18.74
N HIS A 154 -7.72 6.45 -18.27
CA HIS A 154 -6.39 5.85 -18.50
C HIS A 154 -6.18 5.54 -19.99
N ARG A 155 -7.18 4.97 -20.65
CA ARG A 155 -7.08 4.67 -22.08
C ARG A 155 -6.98 5.92 -22.95
N LYS A 156 -7.70 7.00 -22.61
CA LYS A 156 -7.52 8.29 -23.29
C LYS A 156 -6.11 8.85 -23.09
N ARG A 157 -5.54 8.71 -21.88
CA ARG A 157 -4.21 9.23 -21.56
C ARG A 157 -3.09 8.45 -22.22
N TYR A 158 -3.22 7.14 -22.28
CA TYR A 158 -2.18 6.23 -22.78
C TYR A 158 -2.53 5.59 -24.13
N ASN A 159 -3.65 6.01 -24.73
CA ASN A 159 -4.15 5.55 -26.03
C ASN A 159 -4.35 4.01 -26.13
N GLY A 160 -4.46 3.31 -25.00
CA GLY A 160 -4.50 1.84 -24.96
C GLY A 160 -3.22 1.15 -25.50
N ASP A 161 -2.15 1.91 -25.66
CA ASP A 161 -0.89 1.45 -26.23
C ASP A 161 -0.13 0.58 -25.23
N ALA A 162 -0.01 -0.71 -25.55
CA ALA A 162 0.71 -1.69 -24.74
C ALA A 162 2.19 -1.30 -24.55
N GLN A 163 2.82 -0.67 -25.56
CA GLN A 163 4.20 -0.21 -25.48
C GLN A 163 4.37 0.85 -24.39
N ARG A 164 3.44 1.81 -24.28
CA ARG A 164 3.46 2.81 -23.23
C ARG A 164 3.28 2.22 -21.83
N TYR A 165 2.43 1.23 -21.68
CA TYR A 165 2.29 0.51 -20.39
C TYR A 165 3.56 -0.26 -20.04
N ARG A 166 4.23 -0.85 -21.04
CA ARG A 166 5.51 -1.54 -20.86
C ARG A 166 6.60 -0.58 -20.38
N GLU A 167 6.73 0.60 -20.97
CA GLU A 167 7.67 1.64 -20.58
C GLU A 167 7.42 2.15 -19.14
N ILE A 168 6.14 2.33 -18.76
CA ILE A 168 5.78 2.72 -17.39
C ILE A 168 6.17 1.62 -16.41
N LYS A 169 5.87 0.35 -16.74
CA LYS A 169 6.17 -0.81 -15.89
C LYS A 169 7.67 -1.05 -15.77
N GLN A 170 8.43 -0.81 -16.81
CA GLN A 170 9.91 -0.84 -16.76
C GLN A 170 10.44 0.11 -15.70
N LYS A 171 10.01 1.37 -15.74
CA LYS A 171 10.42 2.40 -14.77
C LYS A 171 9.93 2.11 -13.36
N TYR A 172 8.73 1.55 -13.23
CA TYR A 172 8.21 1.09 -11.95
C TYR A 172 9.09 -0.02 -11.34
N PHE A 173 9.55 -0.97 -12.15
CA PHE A 173 10.51 -1.99 -11.72
C PHE A 173 11.86 -1.38 -11.34
N GLY A 174 12.34 -0.35 -12.07
CA GLY A 174 13.53 0.41 -11.68
C GLY A 174 13.40 1.07 -10.30
N LEU A 175 12.21 1.60 -9.96
CA LEU A 175 11.96 2.12 -8.61
C LEU A 175 11.95 1.02 -7.54
N ILE A 176 11.46 -0.18 -7.87
CA ILE A 176 11.52 -1.33 -6.95
C ILE A 176 12.97 -1.76 -6.75
N THR A 177 13.77 -1.82 -7.81
CA THR A 177 15.22 -2.10 -7.72
C THR A 177 15.93 -1.09 -6.83
N GLU A 178 15.58 0.19 -6.92
CA GLU A 178 16.17 1.24 -6.07
C GLU A 178 15.92 0.96 -4.59
N ILE A 179 14.67 0.69 -4.20
CA ILE A 179 14.36 0.41 -2.78
C ILE A 179 14.92 -0.93 -2.32
N ASP A 180 15.01 -1.93 -3.19
CA ASP A 180 15.60 -3.24 -2.86
C ASP A 180 17.09 -3.09 -2.50
N HIS A 181 17.86 -2.30 -3.27
CA HIS A 181 19.22 -1.96 -2.94
C HIS A 181 19.34 -1.24 -1.58
N CYS A 182 18.45 -0.28 -1.30
CA CYS A 182 18.44 0.45 -0.04
C CYS A 182 18.05 -0.45 1.14
N ILE A 183 17.08 -1.35 0.96
CA ILE A 183 16.72 -2.36 1.96
C ILE A 183 17.92 -3.27 2.24
N GLY A 184 18.60 -3.72 1.17
CA GLY A 184 19.84 -4.49 1.29
C GLY A 184 20.89 -3.78 2.14
N GLY A 185 21.10 -2.47 1.95
CA GLY A 185 22.00 -1.64 2.75
C GLY A 185 21.61 -1.58 4.23
N ILE A 186 20.30 -1.42 4.53
CA ILE A 186 19.80 -1.42 5.91
C ILE A 186 19.98 -2.78 6.58
N LEU A 187 19.70 -3.87 5.86
CA LEU A 187 19.88 -5.24 6.38
C LEU A 187 21.36 -5.58 6.62
N SER A 188 22.25 -5.12 5.74
CA SER A 188 23.69 -5.24 5.92
C SER A 188 24.16 -4.48 7.16
N LYS A 189 23.60 -3.29 7.43
CA LYS A 189 23.91 -2.54 8.65
C LYS A 189 23.42 -3.27 9.91
N LEU A 190 22.26 -3.90 9.89
CA LEU A 190 21.80 -4.76 10.99
C LEU A 190 22.79 -5.90 11.27
N ASP A 191 23.34 -6.51 10.21
CA ASP A 191 24.30 -7.60 10.32
C ASP A 191 25.65 -7.11 10.89
N GLU A 192 26.20 -6.03 10.36
CA GLU A 192 27.41 -5.37 10.86
C GLU A 192 27.34 -5.04 12.36
N LEU A 193 26.17 -4.64 12.84
CA LEU A 193 25.92 -4.31 14.24
C LEU A 193 25.63 -5.52 15.13
N GLY A 194 25.56 -6.74 14.57
CA GLY A 194 25.18 -7.96 15.29
C GLY A 194 23.73 -7.96 15.79
N LEU A 195 22.84 -7.27 15.09
CA LEU A 195 21.44 -7.12 15.47
C LEU A 195 20.49 -8.05 14.70
N THR A 196 20.96 -8.72 13.66
CA THR A 196 20.16 -9.59 12.77
C THR A 196 19.38 -10.65 13.56
N ASP A 197 20.02 -11.35 14.48
CA ASP A 197 19.42 -12.40 15.31
C ASP A 197 18.71 -11.87 16.57
N LYS A 198 18.51 -10.55 16.64
CA LYS A 198 17.80 -9.87 17.74
C LYS A 198 16.66 -9.00 17.24
N THR A 199 16.45 -8.93 15.92
CA THR A 199 15.50 -8.02 15.28
C THR A 199 14.48 -8.77 14.44
N ILE A 200 13.20 -8.54 14.69
CA ILE A 200 12.11 -8.95 13.78
C ILE A 200 12.10 -7.96 12.63
N THR A 201 12.27 -8.45 11.39
CA THR A 201 12.23 -7.61 10.20
C THR A 201 10.92 -7.88 9.43
N VAL A 202 10.19 -6.84 9.08
CA VAL A 202 8.96 -6.94 8.29
C VAL A 202 9.06 -6.09 7.04
N LEU A 203 8.72 -6.66 5.88
CA LEU A 203 8.54 -5.96 4.62
C LEU A 203 7.08 -6.03 4.23
N THR A 204 6.49 -4.86 3.98
CA THR A 204 5.10 -4.74 3.49
C THR A 204 4.94 -3.43 2.70
N SER A 205 3.74 -3.18 2.18
CA SER A 205 3.35 -1.95 1.49
C SER A 205 1.99 -1.47 2.00
N ASP A 206 1.67 -0.19 1.82
CA ASP A 206 0.37 0.40 2.17
C ASP A 206 -0.75 -0.05 1.19
N HIS A 207 -0.44 -0.27 -0.08
CA HIS A 207 -1.33 -0.77 -1.13
C HIS A 207 -0.51 -1.24 -2.33
N GLY A 208 -1.16 -1.93 -3.26
CA GLY A 208 -0.57 -2.30 -4.54
C GLY A 208 -0.71 -1.20 -5.60
N ASP A 209 -0.45 -1.56 -6.86
CA ASP A 209 -0.66 -0.73 -8.05
C ASP A 209 -1.13 -1.61 -9.21
N MET A 210 -2.12 -1.16 -9.97
CA MET A 210 -2.70 -1.92 -11.08
C MET A 210 -1.69 -2.22 -12.20
N MET A 211 -0.67 -1.42 -12.38
CA MET A 211 0.45 -1.60 -13.34
C MET A 211 0.06 -2.28 -14.66
N SER A 212 -0.93 -1.73 -15.33
CA SER A 212 -1.56 -2.20 -16.57
C SER A 212 -2.64 -3.28 -16.44
N ALA A 213 -2.83 -3.90 -15.29
CA ALA A 213 -3.94 -4.82 -15.10
C ALA A 213 -5.27 -4.10 -15.39
N HIS A 214 -6.15 -4.77 -16.16
CA HIS A 214 -7.41 -4.21 -16.66
C HIS A 214 -7.27 -2.85 -17.40
N GLY A 215 -6.08 -2.56 -17.95
CA GLY A 215 -5.79 -1.27 -18.57
C GLY A 215 -5.71 -0.09 -17.60
N LEU A 216 -5.51 -0.37 -16.32
CA LEU A 216 -5.48 0.60 -15.24
C LEU A 216 -4.07 0.84 -14.71
N LEU A 217 -3.88 1.97 -14.03
CA LEU A 217 -2.68 2.31 -13.26
C LEU A 217 -3.09 2.86 -11.90
N GLY A 218 -2.19 2.71 -10.93
CA GLY A 218 -2.41 3.20 -9.58
C GLY A 218 -3.34 2.29 -8.77
N LYS A 219 -4.08 2.88 -7.86
CA LYS A 219 -4.85 2.24 -6.80
C LYS A 219 -6.31 2.72 -6.81
N ARG A 220 -7.09 2.32 -5.80
CA ARG A 220 -8.52 2.65 -5.60
C ARG A 220 -9.46 1.68 -6.27
N PHE A 221 -9.03 0.45 -6.42
CA PHE A 221 -9.80 -0.67 -6.93
C PHE A 221 -9.77 -1.80 -5.92
N MET A 222 -10.77 -2.65 -5.91
CA MET A 222 -10.81 -3.83 -5.05
C MET A 222 -10.07 -5.04 -5.65
N PHE A 223 -9.51 -4.90 -6.85
CA PHE A 223 -8.66 -5.93 -7.47
C PHE A 223 -7.41 -6.21 -6.63
N ASP A 224 -6.95 -7.45 -6.64
CA ASP A 224 -5.78 -7.87 -5.85
C ASP A 224 -4.52 -7.08 -6.20
N GLN A 225 -4.35 -6.64 -7.46
CA GLN A 225 -3.22 -5.80 -7.87
C GLN A 225 -3.20 -4.45 -7.13
N SER A 226 -4.35 -3.95 -6.69
CA SER A 226 -4.47 -2.70 -5.93
C SER A 226 -4.56 -2.91 -4.42
N ALA A 227 -5.31 -3.92 -3.97
CA ALA A 227 -5.58 -4.18 -2.56
C ALA A 227 -4.59 -5.15 -1.91
N GLY A 228 -4.02 -6.08 -2.70
CA GLY A 228 -3.00 -7.02 -2.24
C GLY A 228 -1.63 -6.36 -2.10
N VAL A 229 -0.87 -6.79 -1.11
CA VAL A 229 0.47 -6.27 -0.81
C VAL A 229 1.43 -7.42 -0.47
N PRO A 230 2.75 -7.25 -0.69
CA PRO A 230 3.73 -8.16 -0.14
C PRO A 230 3.69 -8.11 1.40
N TYR A 231 3.87 -9.26 2.05
CA TYR A 231 3.97 -9.33 3.50
C TYR A 231 4.97 -10.42 3.88
N VAL A 232 6.16 -10.01 4.26
CA VAL A 232 7.26 -10.91 4.60
C VAL A 232 7.74 -10.60 6.01
N VAL A 233 7.85 -11.63 6.86
CA VAL A 233 8.35 -11.52 8.22
C VAL A 233 9.57 -12.43 8.37
N ARG A 234 10.68 -11.86 8.86
CA ARG A 234 11.86 -12.60 9.27
C ARG A 234 12.00 -12.53 10.79
N MET A 235 11.98 -13.70 11.42
CA MET A 235 12.19 -13.84 12.84
C MET A 235 13.68 -14.00 13.18
N PRO A 236 14.14 -13.54 14.36
CA PRO A 236 15.45 -13.88 14.88
C PRO A 236 15.71 -15.38 14.84
N GLY A 237 16.88 -15.80 14.34
CA GLY A 237 17.29 -17.21 14.29
C GLY A 237 16.47 -18.11 13.34
N GLN A 238 15.60 -17.57 12.51
CA GLN A 238 14.78 -18.34 11.58
C GLN A 238 15.61 -19.01 10.49
N GLN A 239 15.59 -20.35 10.48
CA GLN A 239 16.37 -21.18 9.54
C GLN A 239 15.55 -21.68 8.33
N LYS A 240 14.23 -21.69 8.44
CA LYS A 240 13.33 -22.22 7.40
C LYS A 240 12.31 -21.18 6.97
N SER A 241 12.10 -21.08 5.68
CA SER A 241 10.98 -20.30 5.14
C SER A 241 9.65 -21.01 5.36
N VAL A 242 8.63 -20.23 5.70
CA VAL A 242 7.24 -20.69 5.82
C VAL A 242 6.40 -19.88 4.84
N ARG A 243 5.60 -20.54 4.02
CA ARG A 243 4.63 -19.89 3.15
C ARG A 243 3.23 -20.04 3.75
N VAL A 244 2.60 -18.92 4.04
CA VAL A 244 1.22 -18.84 4.54
C VAL A 244 0.31 -18.62 3.34
N ALA A 245 -0.61 -19.56 3.08
CA ALA A 245 -1.53 -19.47 1.94
C ALA A 245 -2.85 -18.76 2.29
N GLN A 246 -3.22 -18.74 3.57
CA GLN A 246 -4.46 -18.08 4.00
C GLN A 246 -4.35 -16.55 3.95
N PRO A 247 -5.46 -15.84 3.68
CA PRO A 247 -5.46 -14.38 3.69
C PRO A 247 -5.17 -13.83 5.09
N VAL A 248 -4.40 -12.73 5.14
CA VAL A 248 -4.12 -11.96 6.35
C VAL A 248 -4.30 -10.47 6.05
N SER A 249 -4.56 -9.68 7.06
CA SER A 249 -4.86 -8.24 6.92
C SER A 249 -3.86 -7.37 7.67
N HIS A 250 -3.68 -6.13 7.22
CA HIS A 250 -2.88 -5.12 7.93
C HIS A 250 -3.38 -4.84 9.37
N ILE A 251 -4.67 -5.00 9.64
CA ILE A 251 -5.19 -4.85 11.00
C ILE A 251 -4.62 -5.89 11.97
N ASP A 252 -4.13 -7.01 11.45
CA ASP A 252 -3.49 -8.08 12.23
C ASP A 252 -2.03 -7.75 12.58
N PHE A 253 -1.43 -6.71 11.96
CA PHE A 253 -0.02 -6.37 12.15
C PHE A 253 0.31 -6.02 13.61
N ALA A 254 -0.40 -5.05 14.18
CA ALA A 254 -0.10 -4.57 15.54
C ALA A 254 -0.28 -5.68 16.60
N PRO A 255 -1.41 -6.43 16.66
CA PRO A 255 -1.55 -7.51 17.62
C PRO A 255 -0.54 -8.64 17.38
N THR A 256 -0.15 -8.92 16.14
CA THR A 256 0.90 -9.91 15.83
C THR A 256 2.26 -9.49 16.37
N MET A 257 2.67 -8.24 16.12
CA MET A 257 3.96 -7.76 16.60
C MET A 257 3.99 -7.70 18.14
N LEU A 258 2.94 -7.26 18.78
CA LEU A 258 2.86 -7.25 20.25
C LEU A 258 2.99 -8.67 20.83
N ASP A 259 2.28 -9.65 20.27
CA ASP A 259 2.38 -11.06 20.68
C ASP A 259 3.79 -11.61 20.47
N LEU A 260 4.41 -11.35 19.31
CA LEU A 260 5.80 -11.77 19.04
C LEU A 260 6.82 -11.13 20.00
N LEU A 261 6.53 -9.94 20.52
CA LEU A 261 7.31 -9.24 21.54
C LEU A 261 6.95 -9.64 22.97
N GLY A 262 6.05 -10.61 23.18
CA GLY A 262 5.59 -11.04 24.51
C GLY A 262 4.73 -9.98 25.21
N LYS A 263 4.08 -9.08 24.47
CA LYS A 263 3.21 -8.04 24.99
C LYS A 263 1.76 -8.38 24.74
N THR A 264 0.89 -8.04 25.66
CA THR A 264 -0.57 -8.19 25.47
C THR A 264 -1.05 -7.14 24.46
N PRO A 265 -1.80 -7.52 23.43
CA PRO A 265 -2.44 -6.59 22.53
C PRO A 265 -3.39 -5.63 23.27
N ASP A 266 -3.34 -4.36 22.93
CA ASP A 266 -4.24 -3.33 23.46
C ASP A 266 -5.67 -3.52 22.91
N SER A 267 -6.68 -3.06 23.66
CA SER A 267 -8.10 -3.11 23.25
C SER A 267 -8.41 -2.34 21.95
N GLN A 268 -7.53 -1.42 21.53
CA GLN A 268 -7.62 -0.74 20.24
C GLN A 268 -7.25 -1.64 19.05
N CYS A 269 -6.60 -2.79 19.29
CA CYS A 269 -6.26 -3.76 18.25
C CYS A 269 -7.51 -4.58 17.90
N VAL A 270 -8.20 -4.20 16.82
CA VAL A 270 -9.38 -4.92 16.32
C VAL A 270 -9.03 -6.15 15.48
N GLY A 271 -7.78 -6.27 15.02
CA GLY A 271 -7.24 -7.45 14.36
C GLY A 271 -6.90 -8.58 15.32
N LYS A 272 -6.44 -9.70 14.77
CA LYS A 272 -6.02 -10.89 15.53
C LYS A 272 -4.51 -11.10 15.40
N SER A 273 -3.86 -11.62 16.43
CA SER A 273 -2.47 -12.07 16.30
C SER A 273 -2.36 -13.23 15.31
N ARG A 274 -1.42 -13.11 14.39
CA ARG A 274 -0.99 -14.15 13.45
C ARG A 274 0.38 -14.73 13.83
N ALA A 275 0.81 -14.53 15.07
CA ALA A 275 2.11 -14.97 15.55
C ALA A 275 2.31 -16.50 15.40
N ALA A 276 1.27 -17.31 15.54
CA ALA A 276 1.30 -18.74 15.27
C ALA A 276 1.75 -19.05 13.84
N LEU A 277 1.17 -18.34 12.84
CA LEU A 277 1.55 -18.48 11.43
C LEU A 277 3.01 -18.08 11.19
N VAL A 278 3.47 -17.00 11.84
CA VAL A 278 4.87 -16.56 11.75
C VAL A 278 5.82 -17.61 12.31
N ARG A 279 5.42 -18.33 13.37
CA ARG A 279 6.18 -19.47 13.95
C ARG A 279 6.08 -20.76 13.12
N GLY A 280 5.27 -20.78 12.04
CA GLY A 280 5.05 -21.97 11.22
C GLY A 280 4.01 -22.93 11.80
N GLU A 281 3.22 -22.50 12.76
CA GLU A 281 2.13 -23.25 13.36
C GLU A 281 0.83 -23.03 12.54
N SER A 282 -0.13 -23.94 12.69
CA SER A 282 -1.45 -23.80 12.07
C SER A 282 -2.38 -22.97 12.93
N MET A 283 -3.26 -22.22 12.30
CA MET A 283 -4.41 -21.57 12.95
C MET A 283 -5.60 -21.52 11.98
N PRO A 284 -6.84 -21.40 12.48
CA PRO A 284 -8.00 -21.24 11.63
C PRO A 284 -7.86 -20.04 10.71
N ALA A 285 -8.24 -20.21 9.45
CA ALA A 285 -8.27 -19.12 8.49
C ALA A 285 -9.50 -18.23 8.75
N ASP A 286 -9.29 -16.91 8.73
CA ASP A 286 -10.35 -15.92 8.86
C ASP A 286 -10.54 -15.17 7.53
N PRO A 287 -11.74 -14.66 7.25
CA PRO A 287 -11.94 -13.74 6.13
C PRO A 287 -11.20 -12.41 6.37
N VAL A 288 -10.75 -11.79 5.28
CA VAL A 288 -10.17 -10.45 5.27
C VAL A 288 -11.21 -9.48 4.73
N PHE A 289 -11.37 -8.34 5.40
CA PHE A 289 -12.27 -7.27 4.99
C PHE A 289 -11.49 -6.07 4.49
N ILE A 290 -12.01 -5.41 3.44
CA ILE A 290 -11.41 -4.25 2.82
C ILE A 290 -12.48 -3.17 2.73
N GLU A 291 -12.15 -1.96 3.17
CA GLU A 291 -13.04 -0.81 3.14
C GLU A 291 -12.57 0.21 2.10
N TRP A 292 -13.52 0.72 1.38
CA TRP A 292 -13.34 1.91 0.56
C TRP A 292 -14.33 3.00 0.97
N ALA A 293 -13.82 4.21 1.14
CA ALA A 293 -14.61 5.41 1.33
C ALA A 293 -14.26 6.44 0.24
N PRO A 294 -15.22 7.20 -0.27
CA PRO A 294 -14.98 8.14 -1.35
C PRO A 294 -14.03 9.26 -0.93
N GLY A 295 -13.08 9.56 -1.80
CA GLY A 295 -12.18 10.70 -1.66
C GLY A 295 -12.59 11.86 -2.55
N LYS A 296 -11.88 12.99 -2.45
CA LYS A 296 -12.02 14.11 -3.40
C LYS A 296 -11.37 13.73 -4.72
N GLU A 297 -12.13 13.08 -5.61
CA GLU A 297 -11.67 12.71 -6.93
C GLU A 297 -11.96 13.79 -7.97
N LYS A 298 -10.94 14.06 -8.82
CA LYS A 298 -11.09 14.93 -9.99
C LYS A 298 -11.16 14.04 -11.23
N ILE A 299 -12.29 13.38 -11.46
CA ILE A 299 -12.58 12.77 -12.76
C ILE A 299 -13.36 13.79 -13.59
N ASN A 300 -12.99 13.90 -14.87
CA ASN A 300 -13.78 14.72 -15.80
C ASN A 300 -15.20 14.16 -15.86
N LYS A 301 -16.17 14.98 -15.45
CA LYS A 301 -17.60 14.61 -15.44
C LYS A 301 -18.24 14.53 -16.84
N GLN A 302 -17.48 14.83 -17.89
CA GLN A 302 -17.93 14.70 -19.29
C GLN A 302 -17.53 13.32 -19.81
N THR A 303 -18.41 12.37 -19.66
CA THR A 303 -18.30 11.02 -20.22
C THR A 303 -19.53 10.69 -21.04
N LYS A 304 -19.40 9.70 -21.95
CA LYS A 304 -20.55 9.11 -22.66
C LYS A 304 -21.07 7.84 -21.95
N LEU A 305 -20.44 7.42 -20.86
CA LEU A 305 -20.78 6.18 -20.15
C LEU A 305 -22.06 6.32 -19.31
N ALA A 306 -22.31 7.51 -18.76
CA ALA A 306 -23.46 7.76 -17.88
C ALA A 306 -23.79 9.25 -17.77
N GLY A 307 -24.97 9.56 -17.22
CA GLY A 307 -25.38 10.92 -16.87
C GLY A 307 -24.57 11.51 -15.71
N LYS A 308 -24.61 12.85 -15.57
CA LYS A 308 -23.83 13.56 -14.53
C LYS A 308 -24.14 13.10 -13.11
N ASP A 309 -25.41 12.79 -12.84
CA ASP A 309 -25.85 12.36 -11.50
C ASP A 309 -25.35 10.95 -11.18
N ASP A 310 -25.37 10.03 -12.15
CA ASP A 310 -24.83 8.69 -11.97
C ASP A 310 -23.32 8.71 -11.77
N VAL A 311 -22.60 9.55 -12.55
CA VAL A 311 -21.17 9.76 -12.33
C VAL A 311 -20.88 10.31 -10.92
N LYS A 312 -21.71 11.25 -10.43
CA LYS A 312 -21.56 11.79 -9.08
C LYS A 312 -21.80 10.72 -8.01
N LYS A 313 -22.80 9.86 -8.18
CA LYS A 313 -23.08 8.72 -7.28
C LYS A 313 -21.91 7.75 -7.27
N ALA A 314 -21.47 7.28 -8.44
CA ALA A 314 -20.35 6.34 -8.55
C ALA A 314 -19.05 6.87 -7.94
N LEU A 315 -18.79 8.18 -7.99
CA LEU A 315 -17.62 8.79 -7.36
C LEU A 315 -17.79 9.03 -5.84
N ALA A 316 -19.00 8.91 -5.33
CA ALA A 316 -19.31 9.03 -3.90
C ALA A 316 -19.57 7.67 -3.23
N GLU A 317 -19.36 6.57 -3.93
CA GLU A 317 -19.65 5.22 -3.45
C GLU A 317 -18.75 4.82 -2.27
N HIS A 318 -19.34 4.05 -1.37
CA HIS A 318 -18.61 3.26 -0.38
C HIS A 318 -18.61 1.80 -0.81
N THR A 319 -17.53 1.11 -0.56
CA THR A 319 -17.44 -0.34 -0.82
C THR A 319 -17.02 -1.06 0.44
N ARG A 320 -17.62 -2.23 0.66
CA ARG A 320 -17.17 -3.23 1.62
C ARG A 320 -16.85 -4.50 0.85
N ALA A 321 -15.61 -4.90 0.89
CA ALA A 321 -15.18 -6.13 0.23
C ALA A 321 -14.69 -7.14 1.25
N MET A 322 -14.82 -8.41 0.91
CA MET A 322 -14.35 -9.51 1.72
C MET A 322 -13.65 -10.54 0.83
N VAL A 323 -12.52 -11.05 1.30
CA VAL A 323 -11.86 -12.25 0.75
C VAL A 323 -12.03 -13.36 1.76
N SER A 324 -12.73 -14.41 1.36
CA SER A 324 -12.98 -15.57 2.22
C SER A 324 -11.84 -16.59 2.15
N PRO A 325 -11.64 -17.42 3.19
CA PRO A 325 -10.60 -18.47 3.19
C PRO A 325 -10.73 -19.49 2.07
N ASP A 326 -11.93 -19.69 1.54
CA ASP A 326 -12.23 -20.59 0.41
C ASP A 326 -12.11 -19.89 -0.96
N GLY A 327 -11.43 -18.73 -1.00
CA GLY A 327 -11.03 -18.06 -2.24
C GLY A 327 -12.12 -17.25 -2.95
N TRP A 328 -13.25 -16.98 -2.29
CA TRP A 328 -14.25 -16.08 -2.84
C TRP A 328 -13.98 -14.63 -2.43
N LYS A 329 -14.19 -13.70 -3.37
CA LYS A 329 -14.13 -12.27 -3.13
C LYS A 329 -15.46 -11.63 -3.49
N LEU A 330 -16.11 -11.00 -2.52
CA LEU A 330 -17.36 -10.25 -2.69
C LEU A 330 -17.09 -8.77 -2.42
N CYS A 331 -17.55 -7.89 -3.33
CA CYS A 331 -17.52 -6.44 -3.16
C CYS A 331 -18.94 -5.90 -3.20
N LEU A 332 -19.43 -5.39 -2.07
CA LEU A 332 -20.73 -4.72 -1.96
C LEU A 332 -20.56 -3.21 -1.99
N ARG A 333 -21.45 -2.52 -2.72
CA ARG A 333 -21.43 -1.05 -2.89
C ARG A 333 -22.78 -0.43 -2.58
N ASP A 334 -22.75 0.77 -2.03
CA ASP A 334 -23.97 1.54 -1.71
C ASP A 334 -24.56 2.30 -2.91
N GLN A 335 -23.75 2.61 -3.93
CA GLN A 335 -24.16 3.48 -5.04
C GLN A 335 -23.84 2.92 -6.44
N ASP A 336 -23.23 1.75 -6.56
CA ASP A 336 -22.80 1.17 -7.83
C ASP A 336 -22.98 -0.37 -7.81
N LYS A 337 -22.54 -1.05 -8.84
CA LYS A 337 -22.67 -2.49 -9.01
C LYS A 337 -21.75 -3.26 -8.10
N ASN A 338 -22.27 -4.37 -7.60
CA ASN A 338 -21.53 -5.33 -6.80
C ASN A 338 -20.69 -6.28 -7.68
N GLU A 339 -19.70 -6.91 -7.09
CA GLU A 339 -18.83 -7.87 -7.77
C GLU A 339 -18.65 -9.13 -6.92
N LEU A 340 -18.58 -10.26 -7.61
CA LEU A 340 -18.21 -11.56 -7.03
C LEU A 340 -17.17 -12.24 -7.92
N TYR A 341 -16.09 -12.72 -7.32
CA TYR A 341 -15.02 -13.47 -7.99
C TYR A 341 -14.69 -14.75 -7.24
N ASN A 342 -14.25 -15.77 -7.97
CA ASN A 342 -13.62 -16.96 -7.40
C ASN A 342 -12.13 -16.92 -7.75
N LEU A 343 -11.31 -16.53 -6.78
CA LEU A 343 -9.86 -16.31 -6.97
C LEU A 343 -9.07 -17.60 -7.26
N HIS A 344 -9.65 -18.78 -7.02
CA HIS A 344 -9.00 -20.06 -7.34
C HIS A 344 -9.06 -20.37 -8.84
N VAL A 345 -10.13 -19.96 -9.53
CA VAL A 345 -10.33 -20.24 -10.95
C VAL A 345 -10.16 -19.00 -11.82
N ASP A 346 -10.32 -17.81 -11.24
CA ASP A 346 -10.17 -16.51 -11.89
C ASP A 346 -9.33 -15.57 -11.00
N PRO A 347 -8.02 -15.86 -10.82
CA PRO A 347 -7.14 -15.03 -9.98
C PRO A 347 -6.91 -13.63 -10.53
N GLU A 348 -7.24 -13.39 -11.80
CA GLU A 348 -7.13 -12.09 -12.45
C GLU A 348 -8.45 -11.28 -12.38
N GLU A 349 -9.50 -11.82 -11.72
CA GLU A 349 -10.78 -11.12 -11.49
C GLU A 349 -11.43 -10.58 -12.78
N ARG A 350 -11.42 -11.38 -13.84
CA ARG A 350 -11.90 -11.00 -15.18
C ARG A 350 -13.41 -11.08 -15.31
N LYS A 351 -14.05 -12.03 -14.61
CA LYS A 351 -15.47 -12.32 -14.76
C LYS A 351 -16.23 -12.04 -13.48
N ASN A 352 -17.01 -10.96 -13.49
CA ASN A 352 -17.93 -10.68 -12.40
C ASN A 352 -19.08 -11.70 -12.38
N LEU A 353 -19.17 -12.50 -11.33
CA LEU A 353 -20.17 -13.56 -11.13
C LEU A 353 -21.38 -13.09 -10.31
N TYR A 354 -21.45 -11.82 -9.91
CA TYR A 354 -22.52 -11.34 -9.02
C TYR A 354 -23.94 -11.51 -9.59
N SER A 355 -24.09 -11.47 -10.91
CA SER A 355 -25.38 -11.67 -11.59
C SER A 355 -25.66 -13.12 -11.99
N ASP A 356 -24.76 -14.04 -11.66
CA ASP A 356 -24.95 -15.47 -11.94
C ASP A 356 -25.87 -16.10 -10.90
N SER A 357 -27.04 -16.57 -11.34
CA SER A 357 -28.04 -17.19 -10.47
C SER A 357 -27.56 -18.46 -9.76
N SER A 358 -26.56 -19.14 -10.29
CA SER A 358 -25.94 -20.30 -9.65
C SER A 358 -25.12 -19.94 -8.40
N GLN A 359 -24.80 -18.64 -8.19
CA GLN A 359 -24.00 -18.16 -7.08
C GLN A 359 -24.81 -17.51 -5.94
N LEU A 360 -26.15 -17.56 -5.99
CA LEU A 360 -27.02 -16.89 -5.02
C LEU A 360 -26.71 -17.29 -3.56
N ASP A 361 -26.48 -18.57 -3.31
CA ASP A 361 -26.15 -19.06 -1.96
C ASP A 361 -24.76 -18.56 -1.50
N THR A 362 -23.78 -18.52 -2.40
CA THR A 362 -22.45 -17.94 -2.14
C THR A 362 -22.56 -16.45 -1.82
N ILE A 363 -23.28 -15.71 -2.65
CA ILE A 363 -23.51 -14.26 -2.45
C ILE A 363 -24.16 -14.03 -1.10
N LYS A 364 -25.25 -14.77 -0.79
CA LYS A 364 -25.94 -14.63 0.49
C LYS A 364 -25.01 -14.88 1.67
N ARG A 365 -24.29 -16.00 1.68
CA ARG A 365 -23.35 -16.38 2.73
C ARG A 365 -22.29 -15.28 2.98
N LEU A 366 -21.70 -14.77 1.91
CA LEU A 366 -20.64 -13.74 2.01
C LEU A 366 -21.22 -12.38 2.42
N THR A 367 -22.42 -12.03 1.95
CA THR A 367 -23.14 -10.83 2.37
C THR A 367 -23.44 -10.86 3.87
N ASP A 368 -23.96 -11.98 4.37
CA ASP A 368 -24.24 -12.16 5.79
C ASP A 368 -22.95 -11.95 6.62
N GLN A 369 -21.81 -12.47 6.17
CA GLN A 369 -20.50 -12.28 6.84
C GLN A 369 -20.02 -10.82 6.82
N ILE A 370 -20.23 -10.07 5.73
CA ILE A 370 -19.92 -8.64 5.67
C ILE A 370 -20.81 -7.87 6.67
N HIS A 371 -22.10 -8.14 6.71
CA HIS A 371 -23.02 -7.49 7.64
C HIS A 371 -22.72 -7.80 9.10
N ASP A 372 -22.38 -9.07 9.42
CA ASP A 372 -21.91 -9.46 10.76
C ASP A 372 -20.62 -8.73 11.15
N TRP A 373 -19.70 -8.56 10.21
CA TRP A 373 -18.48 -7.79 10.45
C TRP A 373 -18.81 -6.30 10.69
N GLN A 374 -19.66 -5.69 9.86
CA GLN A 374 -20.10 -4.30 10.07
C GLN A 374 -20.75 -4.11 11.44
N GLN A 375 -21.62 -5.01 11.86
CA GLN A 375 -22.25 -4.93 13.17
C GLN A 375 -21.22 -4.99 14.31
N ARG A 376 -20.26 -5.90 14.24
CA ARG A 376 -19.19 -6.06 15.24
C ARG A 376 -18.24 -4.88 15.32
N THR A 377 -17.99 -4.20 14.21
CA THR A 377 -17.07 -3.06 14.12
C THR A 377 -17.77 -1.72 14.29
N GLY A 378 -19.10 -1.68 14.33
CA GLY A 378 -19.88 -0.45 14.37
C GLY A 378 -19.88 0.33 13.05
N ASP A 379 -19.55 -0.34 11.93
CA ASP A 379 -19.62 0.29 10.62
C ASP A 379 -21.07 0.50 10.19
N SER A 380 -21.44 1.75 9.93
CA SER A 380 -22.81 2.17 9.64
C SER A 380 -23.11 2.35 8.15
N VAL A 381 -22.14 2.07 7.27
CA VAL A 381 -22.35 2.18 5.82
C VAL A 381 -23.28 1.06 5.35
N LYS A 382 -24.32 1.44 4.64
CA LYS A 382 -25.30 0.48 4.09
C LYS A 382 -24.85 0.04 2.70
N VAL A 383 -24.31 -1.15 2.58
CA VAL A 383 -23.95 -1.81 1.32
C VAL A 383 -24.84 -2.99 1.01
#